data_66f8369daf46a0bcb279a81b406d533e
#
_entry.id   66f8369daf46a0bcb279a81b406d533e
#
_cell.length_a   1.000
_cell.length_b   1.000
_cell.length_c   1.000
_cell.angle_alpha   90.00
_cell.angle_beta   90.00
_cell.angle_gamma   90.00
#
_symmetry.space_group_name_H-M   'P 1'
#
loop_
_entity.id
_entity.type
_entity.pdbx_description
1 polymer ?
#
loop_
_entity_poly.entity_id
_entity_poly.type
_entity_poly.pdbx_seq_one_letter_code
_entity_poly.pdbx_strand_id
1 'polypeptide(L)'
;MFQPGDIVSYGTNGVCTITEKKRIRLAGQPCDCFILKPVYDSSMTICVPCTSQVLLDRMRALPTKEELLAMLHEPAPAHEPDADARRELYRQALQSGDRRRLLRMVRDIHAQHQARKAQGKGLSAFDDRALREAQNLLHSEFAYILGIEPNAVPAFIVGELGE
;
A
#
# COMPACT_ATOMS: atom_id res chain seq x y z
N MET A 1 -19.29 2.68 7.91
CA MET A 1 -18.59 3.57 8.86
C MET A 1 -17.64 2.76 9.72
N PHE A 2 -16.42 3.25 9.91
CA PHE A 2 -15.41 2.58 10.73
C PHE A 2 -15.66 2.74 12.22
N GLN A 3 -15.26 1.74 13.00
CA GLN A 3 -15.42 1.71 14.45
C GLN A 3 -14.23 1.02 15.09
N PRO A 4 -14.02 1.21 16.42
CA PRO A 4 -12.97 0.48 17.13
C PRO A 4 -13.09 -1.03 16.96
N GLY A 5 -11.94 -1.67 16.76
CA GLY A 5 -11.84 -3.10 16.42
C GLY A 5 -11.71 -3.39 14.94
N ASP A 6 -12.05 -2.43 14.08
CA ASP A 6 -11.91 -2.60 12.63
C ASP A 6 -10.44 -2.61 12.20
N ILE A 7 -10.17 -3.35 11.14
CA ILE A 7 -8.86 -3.39 10.47
C ILE A 7 -9.00 -2.61 9.17
N VAL A 8 -8.09 -1.68 8.96
CA VAL A 8 -8.09 -0.78 7.78
C VAL A 8 -6.71 -0.69 7.18
N SER A 9 -6.66 -0.31 5.90
CA SER A 9 -5.44 0.18 5.27
C SER A 9 -5.42 1.70 5.39
N TYR A 10 -4.36 2.26 5.94
CA TYR A 10 -4.26 3.70 6.18
C TYR A 10 -3.11 4.31 5.41
N GLY A 11 -3.39 4.87 4.25
CA GLY A 11 -2.42 5.58 3.42
C GLY A 11 -1.11 4.80 3.25
N THR A 12 0.00 5.44 3.57
CA THR A 12 1.33 4.83 3.48
C THR A 12 1.74 4.05 4.73
N ASN A 13 0.90 4.01 5.76
CA ASN A 13 1.18 3.29 7.01
C ASN A 13 0.79 1.81 6.95
N GLY A 14 0.14 1.38 5.88
CA GLY A 14 -0.25 -0.01 5.70
C GLY A 14 -1.44 -0.43 6.55
N VAL A 15 -1.48 -1.70 6.94
CA VAL A 15 -2.57 -2.28 7.70
C VAL A 15 -2.53 -1.82 9.14
N CYS A 16 -3.64 -1.27 9.63
CA CYS A 16 -3.77 -0.74 10.99
C CYS A 16 -5.02 -1.27 11.65
N THR A 17 -4.96 -1.41 12.98
CA THR A 17 -6.13 -1.65 13.82
C THR A 17 -6.63 -0.33 14.37
N ILE A 18 -7.93 -0.08 14.29
CA ILE A 18 -8.57 1.01 15.03
C ILE A 18 -8.74 0.54 16.45
N THR A 19 -7.93 1.07 17.38
CA THR A 19 -7.94 0.61 18.77
C THR A 19 -9.03 1.28 19.59
N GLU A 20 -9.26 2.57 19.36
CA GLU A 20 -10.29 3.33 20.07
C GLU A 20 -10.71 4.58 19.30
N LYS A 21 -11.84 5.16 19.68
CA LYS A 21 -12.24 6.50 19.31
C LYS A 21 -12.14 7.37 20.55
N LYS A 22 -11.31 8.38 20.51
CA LYS A 22 -10.92 9.15 21.70
C LYS A 22 -11.06 10.64 21.45
N ARG A 23 -11.52 11.35 22.47
CA ARG A 23 -11.54 12.80 22.42
C ARG A 23 -10.22 13.35 22.94
N ILE A 24 -9.50 14.06 22.09
CA ILE A 24 -8.21 14.68 22.42
C ILE A 24 -8.20 16.13 22.04
N ARG A 25 -7.22 16.89 22.51
CA ARG A 25 -7.02 18.29 22.10
C ARG A 25 -6.00 18.35 20.96
N LEU A 26 -6.46 18.91 19.83
CA LEU A 26 -5.59 19.22 18.69
C LEU A 26 -5.61 20.74 18.49
N ALA A 27 -4.43 21.36 18.47
CA ALA A 27 -4.28 22.81 18.36
C ALA A 27 -5.14 23.58 19.35
N GLY A 28 -5.27 23.06 20.58
CA GLY A 28 -6.06 23.70 21.66
C GLY A 28 -7.56 23.47 21.58
N GLN A 29 -8.07 22.74 20.60
CA GLN A 29 -9.48 22.45 20.42
C GLN A 29 -9.80 20.98 20.70
N PRO A 30 -10.92 20.67 21.40
CA PRO A 30 -11.35 19.27 21.54
C PRO A 30 -11.72 18.69 20.18
N CYS A 31 -11.25 17.46 19.92
CA CYS A 31 -11.50 16.78 18.66
C CYS A 31 -11.62 15.28 18.91
N ASP A 32 -12.64 14.65 18.32
CA ASP A 32 -12.78 13.22 18.31
C ASP A 32 -11.83 12.64 17.26
N CYS A 33 -11.03 11.64 17.66
CA CYS A 33 -10.06 11.02 16.79
C CYS A 33 -10.17 9.50 16.85
N PHE A 34 -9.95 8.86 15.71
CA PHE A 34 -9.65 7.43 15.69
C PHE A 34 -8.17 7.23 16.02
N ILE A 35 -7.88 6.32 16.92
CA ILE A 35 -6.53 5.93 17.25
C ILE A 35 -6.23 4.62 16.53
N LEU A 36 -5.22 4.65 15.68
CA LEU A 36 -4.82 3.51 14.86
C LEU A 36 -3.44 3.03 15.30
N LYS A 37 -3.26 1.70 15.29
CA LYS A 37 -1.95 1.09 15.47
C LYS A 37 -1.62 0.19 14.29
N PRO A 38 -0.48 0.43 13.60
CA PRO A 38 -0.03 -0.47 12.55
C PRO A 38 0.16 -1.89 13.09
N VAL A 39 -0.33 -2.88 12.35
CA VAL A 39 -0.27 -4.29 12.76
C VAL A 39 1.18 -4.78 12.85
N TYR A 40 2.05 -4.29 11.95
CA TYR A 40 3.45 -4.72 11.86
C TYR A 40 4.44 -3.73 12.49
N ASP A 41 3.96 -2.68 13.13
CA ASP A 41 4.79 -1.73 13.87
C ASP A 41 4.06 -1.23 15.11
N SER A 42 4.18 -1.99 16.20
CA SER A 42 3.50 -1.69 17.46
C SER A 42 4.03 -0.45 18.17
N SER A 43 5.17 0.10 17.73
CA SER A 43 5.76 1.31 18.32
C SER A 43 5.05 2.59 17.88
N MET A 44 4.36 2.55 16.75
CA MET A 44 3.69 3.70 16.15
C MET A 44 2.24 3.80 16.60
N THR A 45 1.79 5.03 16.87
CA THR A 45 0.38 5.35 17.13
C THR A 45 -0.02 6.48 16.20
N ILE A 46 -1.13 6.30 15.48
CA ILE A 46 -1.63 7.26 14.51
C ILE A 46 -2.95 7.82 15.02
N CYS A 47 -3.09 9.14 14.97
CA CYS A 47 -4.32 9.82 15.32
C CYS A 47 -4.97 10.39 14.05
N VAL A 48 -6.22 9.98 13.80
CA VAL A 48 -7.00 10.45 12.63
C VAL A 48 -8.17 11.27 13.14
N PRO A 49 -8.12 12.62 12.99
CA PRO A 49 -9.23 13.48 13.41
C PRO A 49 -10.50 13.19 12.61
N CYS A 50 -11.61 13.01 13.31
CA CYS A 50 -12.90 12.77 12.65
C CYS A 50 -13.43 13.99 11.90
N THR A 51 -12.83 15.15 12.11
CA THR A 51 -13.18 16.41 11.41
C THR A 51 -12.43 16.58 10.08
N SER A 52 -11.42 15.77 9.81
CA SER A 52 -10.63 15.88 8.59
C SER A 52 -11.06 14.81 7.58
N GLN A 53 -11.87 15.22 6.61
CA GLN A 53 -12.33 14.32 5.56
C GLN A 53 -11.16 13.77 4.74
N VAL A 54 -10.14 14.61 4.49
CA VAL A 54 -8.93 14.18 3.75
C VAL A 54 -8.22 13.01 4.45
N LEU A 55 -8.10 13.07 5.77
CA LEU A 55 -7.46 12.01 6.54
C LEU A 55 -8.36 10.79 6.68
N LEU A 56 -9.67 11.00 6.85
CA LEU A 56 -10.65 9.90 6.91
C LEU A 56 -10.67 9.12 5.59
N ASP A 57 -10.56 9.79 4.46
CA ASP A 57 -10.57 9.16 3.14
C ASP A 57 -9.34 8.26 2.89
N ARG A 58 -8.28 8.45 3.67
CA ARG A 58 -7.11 7.56 3.63
C ARG A 58 -7.34 6.22 4.34
N MET A 59 -8.39 6.12 5.14
CA MET A 59 -8.81 4.88 5.77
C MET A 59 -9.62 4.07 4.78
N ARG A 60 -9.14 2.91 4.39
CA ARG A 60 -9.79 2.04 3.41
C ARG A 60 -10.01 0.65 3.99
N ALA A 61 -11.16 0.07 3.69
CA ALA A 61 -11.42 -1.31 4.01
C ALA A 61 -10.45 -2.23 3.26
N LEU A 62 -10.07 -3.34 3.88
CA LEU A 62 -9.27 -4.36 3.20
C LEU A 62 -10.16 -5.17 2.27
N PRO A 63 -9.62 -5.59 1.10
CA PRO A 63 -10.35 -6.50 0.23
C PRO A 63 -10.42 -7.89 0.85
N THR A 64 -11.33 -8.70 0.35
CA THR A 64 -11.33 -10.14 0.64
C THR A 64 -10.15 -10.80 -0.04
N LYS A 65 -9.84 -12.03 0.37
CA LYS A 65 -8.80 -12.83 -0.28
C LYS A 65 -9.09 -13.02 -1.78
N GLU A 66 -10.35 -13.28 -2.11
CA GLU A 66 -10.81 -13.49 -3.49
C GLU A 66 -10.63 -12.23 -4.33
N GLU A 67 -10.98 -11.06 -3.79
CA GLU A 67 -10.78 -9.78 -4.46
C GLU A 67 -9.31 -9.48 -4.68
N LEU A 68 -8.47 -9.79 -3.68
CA LEU A 68 -7.03 -9.58 -3.77
C LEU A 68 -6.41 -10.45 -4.87
N LEU A 69 -6.77 -11.72 -4.92
CA LEU A 69 -6.28 -12.63 -5.95
C LEU A 69 -6.76 -12.22 -7.36
N ALA A 70 -8.01 -11.75 -7.47
CA ALA A 70 -8.54 -11.25 -8.74
C ALA A 70 -7.75 -10.03 -9.24
N MET A 71 -7.39 -9.10 -8.35
CA MET A 71 -6.54 -7.96 -8.70
C MET A 71 -5.16 -8.39 -9.17
N LEU A 72 -4.60 -9.42 -8.54
CA LEU A 72 -3.28 -9.94 -8.89
C LEU A 72 -3.26 -10.51 -10.32
N HIS A 73 -4.37 -11.11 -10.75
CA HIS A 73 -4.50 -11.70 -12.08
C HIS A 73 -5.01 -10.72 -13.15
N GLU A 74 -5.25 -9.45 -12.82
CA GLU A 74 -5.62 -8.45 -13.82
C GLU A 74 -4.51 -8.30 -14.87
N PRO A 75 -4.86 -7.97 -16.13
CA PRO A 75 -3.85 -7.73 -17.16
C PRO A 75 -2.82 -6.67 -16.75
N ALA A 76 -1.59 -6.85 -17.18
CA ALA A 76 -0.55 -5.85 -16.95
C ALA A 76 -0.92 -4.53 -17.66
N PRO A 77 -0.69 -3.38 -17.03
CA PRO A 77 -0.97 -2.08 -17.66
C PRO A 77 -0.02 -1.83 -18.83
N ALA A 78 -0.45 -0.94 -19.74
CA ALA A 78 0.45 -0.42 -20.76
C ALA A 78 1.57 0.39 -20.09
N HIS A 79 2.79 0.21 -20.59
CA HIS A 79 3.94 0.93 -20.10
C HIS A 79 3.93 2.39 -20.58
N GLU A 80 4.16 3.34 -19.66
CA GLU A 80 4.38 4.75 -20.02
C GLU A 80 5.83 4.95 -20.47
N PRO A 81 6.07 5.26 -21.76
CA PRO A 81 7.43 5.38 -22.27
C PRO A 81 8.16 6.66 -21.82
N ASP A 82 7.42 7.73 -21.51
CA ASP A 82 8.02 8.97 -21.03
C ASP A 82 8.46 8.84 -19.57
N ALA A 83 9.75 9.02 -19.30
CA ALA A 83 10.33 8.83 -17.98
C ALA A 83 9.74 9.78 -16.93
N ASP A 84 9.52 11.05 -17.30
CA ASP A 84 8.99 12.04 -16.35
C ASP A 84 7.51 11.78 -16.04
N ALA A 85 6.71 11.43 -17.04
CA ALA A 85 5.31 11.06 -16.85
C ALA A 85 5.21 9.80 -16.00
N ARG A 86 6.07 8.81 -16.22
CA ARG A 86 6.12 7.57 -15.45
C ARG A 86 6.45 7.82 -13.98
N ARG A 87 7.45 8.67 -13.70
CA ARG A 87 7.81 9.04 -12.32
C ARG A 87 6.65 9.71 -11.60
N GLU A 88 5.92 10.55 -12.28
CA GLU A 88 4.74 11.22 -11.70
C GLU A 88 3.62 10.22 -11.40
N LEU A 89 3.37 9.26 -12.28
CA LEU A 89 2.42 8.18 -12.02
C LEU A 89 2.81 7.38 -10.78
N TYR A 90 4.09 7.08 -10.61
CA TYR A 90 4.59 6.33 -9.46
C TYR A 90 4.46 7.14 -8.16
N ARG A 91 4.75 8.44 -8.19
CA ARG A 91 4.53 9.31 -7.03
C ARG A 91 3.07 9.35 -6.62
N GLN A 92 2.17 9.50 -7.58
CA GLN A 92 0.73 9.53 -7.31
C GLN A 92 0.25 8.20 -6.72
N ALA A 93 0.72 7.09 -7.24
CA ALA A 93 0.38 5.77 -6.72
C ALA A 93 0.84 5.60 -5.27
N LEU A 94 2.08 5.99 -4.97
CA LEU A 94 2.63 5.92 -3.61
C LEU A 94 1.89 6.83 -2.63
N GLN A 95 1.56 8.05 -3.04
CA GLN A 95 0.81 8.99 -2.20
C GLN A 95 -0.60 8.54 -1.93
N SER A 96 -1.27 7.95 -2.93
CA SER A 96 -2.65 7.50 -2.79
C SER A 96 -2.80 6.29 -1.88
N GLY A 97 -1.78 5.42 -1.84
CA GLY A 97 -1.86 4.13 -1.15
C GLY A 97 -2.87 3.18 -1.79
N ASP A 98 -3.33 3.48 -3.00
CA ASP A 98 -4.28 2.64 -3.73
C ASP A 98 -3.61 1.34 -4.17
N ARG A 99 -4.11 0.21 -3.67
CA ARG A 99 -3.47 -1.09 -3.91
C ARG A 99 -3.42 -1.49 -5.37
N ARG A 100 -4.43 -1.15 -6.15
CA ARG A 100 -4.44 -1.42 -7.59
C ARG A 100 -3.37 -0.65 -8.34
N ARG A 101 -3.23 0.63 -8.02
CA ARG A 101 -2.18 1.48 -8.60
C ARG A 101 -0.79 1.00 -8.19
N LEU A 102 -0.62 0.65 -6.92
CA LEU A 102 0.65 0.11 -6.41
C LEU A 102 1.00 -1.21 -7.09
N LEU A 103 0.03 -2.10 -7.25
CA LEU A 103 0.25 -3.39 -7.89
C LEU A 103 0.63 -3.23 -9.37
N ARG A 104 -0.07 -2.34 -10.09
CA ARG A 104 0.27 -2.00 -11.48
C ARG A 104 1.68 -1.45 -11.61
N MET A 105 2.04 -0.54 -10.71
CA MET A 105 3.37 0.05 -10.64
C MET A 105 4.45 -1.00 -10.42
N VAL A 106 4.26 -1.90 -9.47
CA VAL A 106 5.20 -2.99 -9.19
C VAL A 106 5.36 -3.89 -10.42
N ARG A 107 4.28 -4.26 -11.07
CA ARG A 107 4.32 -5.10 -12.28
C ARG A 107 5.03 -4.40 -13.43
N ASP A 108 4.79 -3.10 -13.61
CA ASP A 108 5.46 -2.32 -14.65
C ASP A 108 6.97 -2.23 -14.40
N ILE A 109 7.38 -1.95 -13.17
CA ILE A 109 8.80 -1.87 -12.81
C ILE A 109 9.48 -3.23 -12.99
N HIS A 110 8.84 -4.32 -12.61
CA HIS A 110 9.38 -5.66 -12.82
C HIS A 110 9.56 -5.99 -14.30
N ALA A 111 8.58 -5.65 -15.14
CA ALA A 111 8.67 -5.88 -16.59
C ALA A 111 9.84 -5.09 -17.19
N GLN A 112 10.03 -3.84 -16.77
CA GLN A 112 11.15 -3.03 -17.22
C GLN A 112 12.49 -3.55 -16.72
N HIS A 113 12.53 -4.00 -15.47
CA HIS A 113 13.74 -4.59 -14.91
C HIS A 113 14.18 -5.80 -15.74
N GLN A 114 13.26 -6.66 -16.12
CA GLN A 114 13.57 -7.83 -16.97
C GLN A 114 14.11 -7.39 -18.35
N ALA A 115 13.46 -6.39 -18.97
CA ALA A 115 13.91 -5.88 -20.26
C ALA A 115 15.29 -5.24 -20.18
N ARG A 116 15.57 -4.45 -19.14
CA ARG A 116 16.86 -3.79 -18.93
C ARG A 116 17.96 -4.78 -18.56
N LYS A 117 17.63 -5.80 -17.77
CA LYS A 117 18.56 -6.86 -17.38
C LYS A 117 19.09 -7.61 -18.59
N ALA A 118 18.25 -7.87 -19.59
CA ALA A 118 18.65 -8.48 -20.86
C ALA A 118 19.66 -7.63 -21.63
N GLN A 119 19.70 -6.31 -21.37
CA GLN A 119 20.65 -5.35 -21.94
C GLN A 119 21.85 -5.09 -21.01
N GLY A 120 21.97 -5.80 -19.89
CA GLY A 120 23.01 -5.59 -18.90
C GLY A 120 22.84 -4.36 -18.03
N LYS A 121 21.63 -3.80 -17.96
CA LYS A 121 21.31 -2.59 -17.17
C LYS A 121 20.46 -2.92 -15.97
N GLY A 122 20.67 -2.20 -14.86
CA GLY A 122 19.85 -2.27 -13.66
C GLY A 122 18.73 -1.22 -13.65
N LEU A 123 17.95 -1.20 -12.57
CA LEU A 123 16.95 -0.17 -12.34
C LEU A 123 17.63 1.17 -11.98
N SER A 124 16.97 2.28 -12.31
CA SER A 124 17.38 3.60 -11.81
C SER A 124 17.21 3.64 -10.28
N ALA A 125 17.92 4.55 -9.61
CA ALA A 125 17.78 4.74 -8.18
C ALA A 125 16.35 5.12 -7.78
N PHE A 126 15.67 5.90 -8.59
CA PHE A 126 14.28 6.28 -8.39
C PHE A 126 13.35 5.05 -8.45
N ASP A 127 13.46 4.26 -9.51
CA ASP A 127 12.62 3.07 -9.72
C ASP A 127 12.85 2.01 -8.62
N ASP A 128 14.10 1.81 -8.22
CA ASP A 128 14.44 0.88 -7.15
C ASP A 128 13.81 1.29 -5.82
N ARG A 129 13.88 2.57 -5.47
CA ARG A 129 13.27 3.11 -4.26
C ARG A 129 11.75 3.01 -4.30
N ALA A 130 11.15 3.41 -5.43
CA ALA A 130 9.71 3.35 -5.63
C ALA A 130 9.19 1.93 -5.53
N LEU A 131 9.91 0.97 -6.11
CA LEU A 131 9.57 -0.45 -6.02
C LEU A 131 9.56 -0.94 -4.57
N ARG A 132 10.59 -0.61 -3.80
CA ARG A 132 10.68 -1.01 -2.39
C ARG A 132 9.54 -0.45 -1.55
N GLU A 133 9.23 0.83 -1.72
CA GLU A 133 8.13 1.47 -0.99
C GLU A 133 6.78 0.82 -1.34
N ALA A 134 6.51 0.61 -2.63
CA ALA A 134 5.28 -0.04 -3.07
C ALA A 134 5.17 -1.47 -2.55
N GLN A 135 6.26 -2.24 -2.60
CA GLN A 135 6.28 -3.60 -2.10
C GLN A 135 6.02 -3.67 -0.60
N ASN A 136 6.62 -2.77 0.18
CA ASN A 136 6.39 -2.74 1.62
C ASN A 136 4.92 -2.52 1.96
N LEU A 137 4.24 -1.61 1.26
CA LEU A 137 2.81 -1.36 1.46
C LEU A 137 1.96 -2.56 1.07
N LEU A 138 2.22 -3.13 -0.12
CA LEU A 138 1.48 -4.28 -0.62
C LEU A 138 1.72 -5.53 0.22
N HIS A 139 2.96 -5.78 0.62
CA HIS A 139 3.29 -6.98 1.37
C HIS A 139 2.60 -7.03 2.73
N SER A 140 2.45 -5.90 3.40
CA SER A 140 1.73 -5.87 4.68
C SER A 140 0.25 -6.21 4.51
N GLU A 141 -0.41 -5.68 3.48
CA GLU A 141 -1.81 -6.01 3.19
C GLU A 141 -1.98 -7.49 2.79
N PHE A 142 -1.14 -7.96 1.87
CA PHE A 142 -1.16 -9.37 1.44
C PHE A 142 -0.93 -10.31 2.62
N ALA A 143 0.07 -10.03 3.43
CA ALA A 143 0.40 -10.84 4.60
C ALA A 143 -0.78 -10.94 5.56
N TYR A 144 -1.42 -9.83 5.86
CA TYR A 144 -2.57 -9.80 6.76
C TYR A 144 -3.76 -10.58 6.19
N ILE A 145 -4.11 -10.32 4.93
CA ILE A 145 -5.28 -10.94 4.29
C ILE A 145 -5.08 -12.45 4.10
N LEU A 146 -3.87 -12.87 3.74
CA LEU A 146 -3.54 -14.27 3.50
C LEU A 146 -3.16 -15.05 4.76
N GLY A 147 -2.91 -14.35 5.88
CA GLY A 147 -2.49 -14.99 7.11
C GLY A 147 -1.07 -15.57 7.05
N ILE A 148 -0.18 -14.94 6.30
CA ILE A 148 1.22 -15.34 6.16
C ILE A 148 2.16 -14.24 6.63
N GLU A 149 3.44 -14.56 6.83
CA GLU A 149 4.44 -13.56 7.17
C GLU A 149 4.71 -12.61 5.99
N PRO A 150 4.99 -11.31 6.23
CA PRO A 150 5.27 -10.37 5.14
C PRO A 150 6.40 -10.82 4.21
N ASN A 151 7.43 -11.46 4.75
CA ASN A 151 8.55 -11.95 3.95
C ASN A 151 8.22 -13.17 3.09
N ALA A 152 7.08 -13.82 3.31
CA ALA A 152 6.59 -14.92 2.48
C ALA A 152 5.75 -14.43 1.28
N VAL A 153 5.36 -13.15 1.26
CA VAL A 153 4.49 -12.60 0.22
C VAL A 153 5.13 -12.64 -1.18
N PRO A 154 6.41 -12.28 -1.37
CA PRO A 154 7.02 -12.35 -2.70
C PRO A 154 6.94 -13.74 -3.33
N ALA A 155 7.25 -14.79 -2.57
CA ALA A 155 7.17 -16.17 -3.05
C ALA A 155 5.73 -16.58 -3.37
N PHE A 156 4.76 -16.13 -2.57
CA PHE A 156 3.35 -16.38 -2.82
C PHE A 156 2.91 -15.76 -4.16
N ILE A 157 3.29 -14.50 -4.42
CA ILE A 157 2.92 -13.79 -5.65
C ILE A 157 3.52 -14.50 -6.87
N VAL A 158 4.79 -14.88 -6.80
CA VAL A 158 5.47 -15.60 -7.87
C VAL A 158 4.76 -16.93 -8.16
N GLY A 159 4.41 -17.69 -7.13
CA GLY A 159 3.69 -18.95 -7.28
C GLY A 159 2.30 -18.77 -7.88
N GLU A 160 1.57 -17.74 -7.47
CA GLU A 160 0.22 -17.44 -7.95
C GLU A 160 0.21 -17.00 -9.41
N LEU A 161 1.22 -16.25 -9.85
CA LEU A 161 1.33 -15.79 -11.24
C LEU A 161 1.98 -16.84 -12.16
N GLY A 162 2.54 -17.91 -11.61
CA GLY A 162 3.19 -18.95 -12.40
C GLY A 162 4.57 -18.54 -12.93
N GLU A 163 5.23 -17.59 -12.28
CA GLU A 163 6.55 -17.10 -12.67
C GLU A 163 7.69 -17.88 -11.99
#